data_8b9acfc8d0be64cd80251c068bdf3d78
#
_entry.id   8b9acfc8d0be64cd80251c068bdf3d78
#
_cell.length_a   1.000
_cell.length_b   1.000
_cell.length_c   1.000
_cell.angle_alpha   90.00
_cell.angle_beta   90.00
_cell.angle_gamma   90.00
#
_symmetry.space_group_name_H-M   'P 1'
#
loop_
_entity.id
_entity.type
_entity.pdbx_description
1 polymer ?
#
loop_
_entity_poly.entity_id
_entity_poly.type
_entity_poly.pdbx_seq_one_letter_code
_entity_poly.pdbx_strand_id
1 'polypeptide(L)'
;MDLDAVRTFVAVAAAGQFSEAAAELGVSQQAVSKRVAALEKDLGVALFTRTPRGADLTVDGQAFLPPARDLLRAEERAAASVRPGRRALRVDVISTRIAPARLLHGFHQAQPGTPLEVVRLFDAGTAIEAVRTGAIDASFRAVTLPARQLPDGIVTTRVLDEPVQLLTGPGHALAAAGSVTPAQLAGHRIWMPALVPGTEWTAFYDEFAAAFGLSVEVTGPNFGTEPLLDVLAGSSELASLVGEQTHLVWPAGFDLRRVRLRDPVPVYPHSLIWRAGNAHPALGELRDHLAATRPDRRDAGLWTPEWAGA
;
A
#
# COMPACT_ATOMS: atom_id res chain seq x y z
N MET A 1 -26.31 10.71 -14.76
CA MET A 1 -24.93 11.28 -14.72
C MET A 1 -24.18 10.80 -15.97
N ASP A 2 -23.65 11.70 -16.78
CA ASP A 2 -22.93 11.43 -18.03
C ASP A 2 -21.41 11.54 -17.79
N LEU A 3 -20.62 10.60 -18.33
CA LEU A 3 -19.15 10.57 -18.15
C LEU A 3 -18.46 11.78 -18.81
N ASP A 4 -18.96 12.28 -19.93
CA ASP A 4 -18.43 13.50 -20.54
C ASP A 4 -18.67 14.75 -19.68
N ALA A 5 -19.78 14.78 -18.96
CA ALA A 5 -20.05 15.85 -17.99
C ALA A 5 -19.12 15.74 -16.76
N VAL A 6 -18.85 14.53 -16.28
CA VAL A 6 -17.86 14.29 -15.19
C VAL A 6 -16.44 14.68 -15.64
N ARG A 7 -16.05 14.29 -16.86
CA ARG A 7 -14.74 14.66 -17.43
C ARG A 7 -14.60 16.18 -17.56
N THR A 8 -15.68 16.84 -18.00
CA THR A 8 -15.73 18.30 -18.11
C THR A 8 -15.61 18.98 -16.74
N PHE A 9 -16.28 18.45 -15.70
CA PHE A 9 -16.14 18.94 -14.32
C PHE A 9 -14.69 18.84 -13.82
N VAL A 10 -14.04 17.69 -14.02
CA VAL A 10 -12.64 17.48 -13.59
C VAL A 10 -11.69 18.41 -14.32
N ALA A 11 -11.88 18.65 -15.62
CA ALA A 11 -11.08 19.59 -16.40
C ALA A 11 -11.25 21.04 -15.91
N VAL A 12 -12.48 21.49 -15.66
CA VAL A 12 -12.73 22.85 -15.11
C VAL A 12 -12.11 22.98 -13.71
N ALA A 13 -12.20 21.95 -12.88
CA ALA A 13 -11.58 21.95 -11.53
C ALA A 13 -10.05 22.02 -11.58
N ALA A 14 -9.43 21.46 -12.61
CA ALA A 14 -7.98 21.53 -12.81
C ALA A 14 -7.52 22.87 -13.39
N ALA A 15 -8.24 23.38 -14.39
CA ALA A 15 -7.90 24.62 -15.08
C ALA A 15 -8.29 25.90 -14.30
N GLY A 16 -9.28 25.82 -13.39
CA GLY A 16 -9.82 26.98 -12.69
C GLY A 16 -10.66 27.91 -13.53
N GLN A 17 -10.78 27.66 -14.86
CA GLN A 17 -11.51 28.48 -15.81
C GLN A 17 -12.24 27.63 -16.84
N PHE A 18 -13.48 28.01 -17.15
CA PHE A 18 -14.30 27.32 -18.16
C PHE A 18 -13.73 27.44 -19.60
N SER A 19 -13.07 28.56 -19.91
CA SER A 19 -12.42 28.80 -21.20
C SER A 19 -11.18 27.93 -21.42
N GLU A 20 -10.35 27.76 -20.39
CA GLU A 20 -9.15 26.91 -20.46
C GLU A 20 -9.53 25.44 -20.56
N ALA A 21 -10.48 24.98 -19.75
CA ALA A 21 -11.02 23.63 -19.85
C ALA A 21 -11.64 23.34 -21.23
N ALA A 22 -12.28 24.34 -21.85
CA ALA A 22 -12.83 24.23 -23.20
C ALA A 22 -11.72 24.02 -24.23
N ALA A 23 -10.63 24.77 -24.14
CA ALA A 23 -9.45 24.62 -25.00
C ALA A 23 -8.80 23.23 -24.84
N GLU A 24 -8.63 22.76 -23.60
CA GLU A 24 -8.07 21.44 -23.31
C GLU A 24 -8.94 20.30 -23.88
N LEU A 25 -10.27 20.42 -23.71
CA LEU A 25 -11.22 19.40 -24.18
C LEU A 25 -11.56 19.51 -25.69
N GLY A 26 -11.05 20.52 -26.38
CA GLY A 26 -11.34 20.74 -27.80
C GLY A 26 -12.81 21.05 -28.10
N VAL A 27 -13.53 21.71 -27.18
CA VAL A 27 -14.95 22.04 -27.28
C VAL A 27 -15.19 23.54 -27.03
N SER A 28 -16.40 24.05 -27.29
CA SER A 28 -16.73 25.43 -26.98
C SER A 28 -16.96 25.63 -25.46
N GLN A 29 -16.68 26.84 -24.94
CA GLN A 29 -16.98 27.21 -23.57
C GLN A 29 -18.46 27.04 -23.21
N GLN A 30 -19.37 27.26 -24.19
CA GLN A 30 -20.80 27.03 -24.00
C GLN A 30 -21.11 25.54 -23.77
N ALA A 31 -20.42 24.63 -24.48
CA ALA A 31 -20.56 23.19 -24.29
C ALA A 31 -20.08 22.77 -22.91
N VAL A 32 -18.93 23.29 -22.46
CA VAL A 32 -18.42 23.07 -21.10
C VAL A 32 -19.44 23.53 -20.06
N SER A 33 -19.95 24.78 -20.18
CA SER A 33 -20.94 25.33 -19.23
C SER A 33 -22.22 24.48 -19.21
N LYS A 34 -22.69 24.02 -20.37
CA LYS A 34 -23.91 23.19 -20.49
C LYS A 34 -23.71 21.80 -19.82
N ARG A 35 -22.54 21.17 -20.03
CA ARG A 35 -22.23 19.86 -19.44
C ARG A 35 -22.14 19.95 -17.93
N VAL A 36 -21.44 20.96 -17.38
CA VAL A 36 -21.35 21.20 -15.95
C VAL A 36 -22.74 21.47 -15.35
N ALA A 37 -23.54 22.36 -15.95
CA ALA A 37 -24.88 22.64 -15.46
C ALA A 37 -25.80 21.39 -15.50
N ALA A 38 -25.65 20.52 -16.49
CA ALA A 38 -26.38 19.25 -16.54
C ALA A 38 -25.96 18.31 -15.39
N LEU A 39 -24.67 18.25 -15.10
CA LEU A 39 -24.14 17.45 -13.97
C LEU A 39 -24.64 17.97 -12.63
N GLU A 40 -24.56 19.28 -12.39
CA GLU A 40 -25.09 19.94 -11.19
C GLU A 40 -26.59 19.69 -11.00
N LYS A 41 -27.35 19.77 -12.10
CA LYS A 41 -28.79 19.44 -12.09
C LYS A 41 -29.05 17.97 -11.71
N ASP A 42 -28.29 17.03 -12.30
CA ASP A 42 -28.42 15.60 -12.00
C ASP A 42 -28.09 15.29 -10.53
N LEU A 43 -27.09 15.98 -9.96
CA LEU A 43 -26.67 15.80 -8.57
C LEU A 43 -27.51 16.61 -7.58
N GLY A 44 -28.25 17.63 -8.05
CA GLY A 44 -29.07 18.50 -7.22
C GLY A 44 -28.26 19.53 -6.41
N VAL A 45 -26.98 19.70 -6.69
CA VAL A 45 -26.07 20.63 -5.99
C VAL A 45 -25.20 21.41 -6.97
N ALA A 46 -24.77 22.62 -6.61
CA ALA A 46 -23.78 23.38 -7.35
C ALA A 46 -22.37 22.86 -7.04
N LEU A 47 -21.57 22.61 -8.06
CA LEU A 47 -20.19 22.13 -7.92
C LEU A 47 -19.18 23.27 -8.03
N PHE A 48 -19.56 24.38 -8.68
CA PHE A 48 -18.72 25.57 -8.85
C PHE A 48 -19.42 26.84 -8.39
N THR A 49 -18.62 27.75 -7.85
CA THR A 49 -18.97 29.18 -7.67
C THR A 49 -18.23 29.98 -8.74
N ARG A 50 -18.94 30.77 -9.52
CA ARG A 50 -18.34 31.68 -10.52
C ARG A 50 -17.77 32.90 -9.82
N THR A 51 -16.51 33.20 -10.09
CA THR A 51 -15.82 34.37 -9.57
C THR A 51 -15.29 35.24 -10.72
N PRO A 52 -14.96 36.51 -10.49
CA PRO A 52 -14.33 37.34 -11.52
C PRO A 52 -12.98 36.80 -12.04
N ARG A 53 -12.36 35.87 -11.31
CA ARG A 53 -11.08 35.22 -11.67
C ARG A 53 -11.24 33.83 -12.30
N GLY A 54 -12.46 33.31 -12.37
CA GLY A 54 -12.71 31.97 -12.93
C GLY A 54 -13.80 31.19 -12.21
N ALA A 55 -13.54 29.94 -11.89
CA ALA A 55 -14.45 29.02 -11.25
C ALA A 55 -13.78 28.35 -10.05
N ASP A 56 -14.31 28.55 -8.85
CA ASP A 56 -13.88 27.91 -7.63
C ASP A 56 -14.82 26.76 -7.27
N LEU A 57 -14.27 25.65 -6.76
CA LEU A 57 -15.08 24.55 -6.27
C LEU A 57 -15.89 24.94 -5.03
N THR A 58 -17.17 24.58 -5.01
CA THR A 58 -17.97 24.59 -3.78
C THR A 58 -17.51 23.50 -2.82
N VAL A 59 -18.06 23.44 -1.60
CA VAL A 59 -17.83 22.32 -0.65
C VAL A 59 -18.26 20.99 -1.30
N ASP A 60 -19.40 20.97 -1.99
CA ASP A 60 -19.87 19.78 -2.69
C ASP A 60 -18.97 19.42 -3.88
N GLY A 61 -18.46 20.42 -4.62
CA GLY A 61 -17.49 20.23 -5.70
C GLY A 61 -16.17 19.63 -5.18
N GLN A 62 -15.69 20.10 -4.04
CA GLN A 62 -14.48 19.53 -3.40
C GLN A 62 -14.72 18.09 -2.96
N ALA A 63 -15.88 17.78 -2.38
CA ALA A 63 -16.24 16.41 -1.99
C ALA A 63 -16.43 15.49 -3.20
N PHE A 64 -16.98 16.00 -4.32
CA PHE A 64 -17.23 15.22 -5.53
C PHE A 64 -15.96 14.98 -6.37
N LEU A 65 -14.94 15.82 -6.29
CA LEU A 65 -13.75 15.73 -7.13
C LEU A 65 -12.96 14.40 -7.02
N PRO A 66 -12.67 13.86 -5.82
CA PRO A 66 -12.01 12.56 -5.71
C PRO A 66 -12.82 11.42 -6.34
N PRO A 67 -14.11 11.19 -6.00
CA PRO A 67 -14.90 10.13 -6.62
C PRO A 67 -15.13 10.34 -8.13
N ALA A 68 -15.18 11.57 -8.63
CA ALA A 68 -15.25 11.85 -10.05
C ALA A 68 -14.00 11.37 -10.80
N ARG A 69 -12.82 11.61 -10.23
CA ARG A 69 -11.55 11.10 -10.78
C ARG A 69 -11.48 9.57 -10.74
N ASP A 70 -11.99 8.95 -9.69
CA ASP A 70 -12.05 7.49 -9.58
C ASP A 70 -12.96 6.87 -10.62
N LEU A 71 -14.10 7.49 -10.90
CA LEU A 71 -15.04 7.09 -11.95
C LEU A 71 -14.41 7.13 -13.34
N LEU A 72 -13.70 8.21 -13.69
CA LEU A 72 -13.00 8.31 -14.97
C LEU A 72 -11.87 7.28 -15.09
N ARG A 73 -11.13 7.05 -14.03
CA ARG A 73 -10.14 5.96 -14.01
C ARG A 73 -10.78 4.58 -14.20
N ALA A 74 -11.97 4.36 -13.65
CA ALA A 74 -12.71 3.10 -13.85
C ALA A 74 -13.16 2.94 -15.31
N GLU A 75 -13.63 4.00 -15.95
CA GLU A 75 -13.97 4.02 -17.38
C GLU A 75 -12.76 3.68 -18.26
N GLU A 76 -11.62 4.34 -18.04
CA GLU A 76 -10.37 4.08 -18.77
C GLU A 76 -9.93 2.62 -18.62
N ARG A 77 -10.01 2.07 -17.40
CA ARG A 77 -9.72 0.66 -17.13
C ARG A 77 -10.65 -0.27 -17.88
N ALA A 78 -11.95 0.03 -17.88
CA ALA A 78 -12.94 -0.76 -18.60
C ALA A 78 -12.64 -0.78 -20.11
N ALA A 79 -12.31 0.37 -20.67
CA ALA A 79 -11.90 0.47 -22.07
C ALA A 79 -10.57 -0.24 -22.36
N ALA A 80 -9.59 -0.14 -21.45
CA ALA A 80 -8.30 -0.79 -21.59
C ALA A 80 -8.39 -2.32 -21.47
N SER A 81 -9.32 -2.83 -20.64
CA SER A 81 -9.47 -4.27 -20.38
C SER A 81 -9.80 -5.10 -21.63
N VAL A 82 -10.40 -4.47 -22.64
CA VAL A 82 -10.76 -5.10 -23.93
C VAL A 82 -9.77 -4.80 -25.05
N ARG A 83 -8.72 -4.00 -24.78
CA ARG A 83 -7.68 -3.66 -25.77
C ARG A 83 -6.48 -4.59 -25.59
N PRO A 84 -6.12 -5.42 -26.59
CA PRO A 84 -4.95 -6.30 -26.51
C PRO A 84 -3.67 -5.53 -26.18
N GLY A 85 -2.89 -6.03 -25.19
CA GLY A 85 -1.60 -5.47 -24.80
C GLY A 85 -1.62 -4.13 -24.03
N ARG A 86 -2.79 -3.59 -23.69
CA ARG A 86 -2.92 -2.32 -22.95
C ARG A 86 -3.47 -2.45 -21.53
N ARG A 87 -3.91 -3.63 -21.15
CA ARG A 87 -4.37 -3.88 -19.79
C ARG A 87 -3.18 -3.83 -18.83
N ALA A 88 -3.21 -2.88 -17.89
CA ALA A 88 -2.21 -2.84 -16.83
C ALA A 88 -2.39 -4.01 -15.86
N LEU A 89 -1.27 -4.62 -15.45
CA LEU A 89 -1.25 -5.54 -14.32
C LEU A 89 -1.50 -4.76 -13.04
N ARG A 90 -2.61 -5.04 -12.35
CA ARG A 90 -3.02 -4.34 -11.13
C ARG A 90 -2.58 -5.13 -9.91
N VAL A 91 -1.62 -4.59 -9.18
CA VAL A 91 -1.03 -5.26 -8.02
C VAL A 91 -1.18 -4.41 -6.77
N ASP A 92 -1.76 -5.01 -5.73
CA ASP A 92 -1.88 -4.36 -4.43
C ASP A 92 -0.62 -4.56 -3.58
N VAL A 93 -0.17 -3.46 -2.97
CA VAL A 93 0.82 -3.44 -1.90
C VAL A 93 0.32 -2.51 -0.79
N ILE A 94 0.35 -2.94 0.47
CA ILE A 94 -0.18 -2.15 1.59
C ILE A 94 0.53 -0.80 1.76
N SER A 95 1.81 -0.73 1.39
CA SER A 95 2.63 0.48 1.46
C SER A 95 3.73 0.46 0.40
N THR A 96 4.04 1.62 -0.15
CA THR A 96 5.16 1.79 -1.09
C THR A 96 6.54 1.76 -0.43
N ARG A 97 6.60 1.70 0.90
CA ARG A 97 7.85 1.70 1.68
C ARG A 97 8.35 0.31 2.07
N ILE A 98 7.50 -0.72 1.98
CA ILE A 98 7.83 -2.09 2.41
C ILE A 98 8.43 -2.93 1.29
N ALA A 99 9.04 -4.05 1.65
CA ALA A 99 9.72 -4.96 0.74
C ALA A 99 8.92 -5.34 -0.53
N PRO A 100 7.62 -5.67 -0.48
CA PRO A 100 6.82 -5.94 -1.67
C PRO A 100 6.84 -4.85 -2.74
N ALA A 101 6.85 -3.58 -2.35
CA ALA A 101 6.94 -2.48 -3.30
C ALA A 101 8.29 -2.46 -4.04
N ARG A 102 9.37 -2.87 -3.37
CA ARG A 102 10.70 -3.02 -3.99
C ARG A 102 10.74 -4.19 -4.96
N LEU A 103 10.13 -5.33 -4.60
CA LEU A 103 10.00 -6.48 -5.49
C LEU A 103 9.26 -6.09 -6.79
N LEU A 104 8.15 -5.37 -6.63
CA LEU A 104 7.35 -4.91 -7.76
C LEU A 104 8.08 -3.87 -8.61
N HIS A 105 8.86 -2.98 -7.97
CA HIS A 105 9.74 -2.03 -8.67
C HIS A 105 10.83 -2.76 -9.46
N GLY A 106 11.47 -3.78 -8.88
CA GLY A 106 12.45 -4.64 -9.57
C GLY A 106 11.85 -5.32 -10.81
N PHE A 107 10.63 -5.85 -10.70
CA PHE A 107 9.90 -6.39 -11.84
C PHE A 107 9.67 -5.33 -12.93
N HIS A 108 9.21 -4.13 -12.56
CA HIS A 108 8.99 -3.05 -13.52
C HIS A 108 10.29 -2.62 -14.23
N GLN A 109 11.42 -2.59 -13.51
CA GLN A 109 12.73 -2.31 -14.13
C GLN A 109 13.17 -3.41 -15.10
N ALA A 110 12.88 -4.68 -14.77
CA ALA A 110 13.19 -5.82 -15.65
C ALA A 110 12.26 -5.91 -16.87
N GLN A 111 11.02 -5.40 -16.75
CA GLN A 111 9.96 -5.44 -17.77
C GLN A 111 9.34 -4.04 -17.99
N PRO A 112 10.09 -3.05 -18.49
CA PRO A 112 9.62 -1.65 -18.57
C PRO A 112 8.47 -1.45 -19.57
N GLY A 113 8.26 -2.40 -20.48
CA GLY A 113 7.14 -2.38 -21.45
C GLY A 113 5.81 -2.88 -20.87
N THR A 114 5.81 -3.46 -19.67
CA THR A 114 4.60 -4.00 -19.03
C THR A 114 3.85 -2.88 -18.30
N PRO A 115 2.61 -2.57 -18.73
CA PRO A 115 1.79 -1.61 -17.99
C PRO A 115 1.49 -2.14 -16.59
N LEU A 116 1.81 -1.35 -15.57
CA LEU A 116 1.65 -1.72 -14.16
C LEU A 116 0.89 -0.64 -13.41
N GLU A 117 -0.14 -1.04 -12.66
CA GLU A 117 -0.88 -0.18 -11.73
C GLU A 117 -0.69 -0.68 -10.30
N VAL A 118 -0.09 0.14 -9.45
CA VAL A 118 0.08 -0.16 -8.02
C VAL A 118 -1.14 0.33 -7.26
N VAL A 119 -1.84 -0.60 -6.61
CA VAL A 119 -3.03 -0.32 -5.80
C VAL A 119 -2.67 -0.46 -4.31
N ARG A 120 -3.39 0.23 -3.44
CA ARG A 120 -3.24 0.09 -1.98
C ARG A 120 -4.58 -0.22 -1.36
N LEU A 121 -4.69 -1.41 -0.79
CA LEU A 121 -5.84 -1.84 -0.01
C LEU A 121 -5.46 -1.91 1.47
N PHE A 122 -6.46 -1.81 2.35
CA PHE A 122 -6.19 -1.64 3.77
C PHE A 122 -5.77 -2.93 4.47
N ASP A 123 -6.43 -4.06 4.17
CA ASP A 123 -6.26 -5.34 4.86
C ASP A 123 -6.27 -6.53 3.90
N ALA A 124 -5.88 -7.70 4.40
CA ALA A 124 -5.83 -8.94 3.62
C ALA A 124 -7.21 -9.40 3.13
N GLY A 125 -8.27 -9.22 3.92
CA GLY A 125 -9.63 -9.61 3.53
C GLY A 125 -10.13 -8.82 2.33
N THR A 126 -9.99 -7.50 2.37
CA THR A 126 -10.30 -6.60 1.25
C THR A 126 -9.47 -6.94 0.01
N ALA A 127 -8.18 -7.26 0.20
CA ALA A 127 -7.29 -7.62 -0.90
C ALA A 127 -7.69 -8.96 -1.55
N ILE A 128 -7.98 -9.98 -0.75
CA ILE A 128 -8.44 -11.30 -1.24
C ILE A 128 -9.75 -11.15 -2.02
N GLU A 129 -10.70 -10.37 -1.53
CA GLU A 129 -11.97 -10.11 -2.22
C GLU A 129 -11.75 -9.35 -3.54
N ALA A 130 -10.87 -8.38 -3.58
CA ALA A 130 -10.52 -7.66 -4.80
C ALA A 130 -9.86 -8.56 -5.85
N VAL A 131 -9.01 -9.52 -5.42
CA VAL A 131 -8.44 -10.55 -6.31
C VAL A 131 -9.54 -11.51 -6.80
N ARG A 132 -10.43 -11.97 -5.90
CA ARG A 132 -11.53 -12.90 -6.21
C ARG A 132 -12.47 -12.33 -7.26
N THR A 133 -12.83 -11.06 -7.14
CA THR A 133 -13.71 -10.35 -8.09
C THR A 133 -13.00 -9.89 -9.36
N GLY A 134 -11.66 -9.97 -9.43
CA GLY A 134 -10.87 -9.48 -10.55
C GLY A 134 -10.73 -7.95 -10.58
N ALA A 135 -11.04 -7.27 -9.47
CA ALA A 135 -10.79 -5.84 -9.32
C ALA A 135 -9.29 -5.52 -9.33
N ILE A 136 -8.46 -6.46 -8.88
CA ILE A 136 -7.00 -6.46 -9.02
C ILE A 136 -6.52 -7.84 -9.49
N ASP A 137 -5.31 -7.91 -10.02
CA ASP A 137 -4.74 -9.16 -10.56
C ASP A 137 -3.98 -9.95 -9.50
N ALA A 138 -3.31 -9.25 -8.58
CA ALA A 138 -2.56 -9.86 -7.49
C ALA A 138 -2.43 -8.91 -6.28
N SER A 139 -2.09 -9.46 -5.12
CA SER A 139 -1.81 -8.73 -3.90
C SER A 139 -0.64 -9.35 -3.14
N PHE A 140 0.19 -8.50 -2.52
CA PHE A 140 1.23 -8.94 -1.59
C PHE A 140 0.71 -8.81 -0.15
N ARG A 141 0.57 -9.95 0.54
CA ARG A 141 0.09 -10.03 1.94
C ARG A 141 0.77 -11.16 2.70
N ALA A 142 0.75 -11.09 4.01
CA ALA A 142 0.89 -12.29 4.81
C ALA A 142 -0.49 -13.00 4.86
N VAL A 143 -0.48 -14.31 4.68
CA VAL A 143 -1.69 -15.11 4.68
C VAL A 143 -1.80 -15.84 6.01
N THR A 144 -2.70 -15.36 6.87
CA THR A 144 -2.94 -15.91 8.22
C THR A 144 -3.91 -17.10 8.22
N LEU A 145 -4.61 -17.32 7.11
CA LEU A 145 -5.54 -18.42 6.95
C LEU A 145 -4.84 -19.64 6.35
N PRO A 146 -5.10 -20.86 6.84
CA PRO A 146 -4.68 -22.08 6.15
C PRO A 146 -5.17 -22.08 4.70
N ALA A 147 -4.39 -22.66 3.78
CA ALA A 147 -4.72 -22.66 2.35
C ALA A 147 -6.13 -23.22 2.05
N ARG A 148 -6.60 -24.20 2.85
CA ARG A 148 -7.95 -24.79 2.76
C ARG A 148 -9.10 -23.83 3.15
N GLN A 149 -8.80 -22.69 3.77
CA GLN A 149 -9.78 -21.68 4.17
C GLN A 149 -9.77 -20.46 3.25
N LEU A 150 -8.88 -20.45 2.27
CA LEU A 150 -8.93 -19.40 1.23
C LEU A 150 -10.15 -19.63 0.33
N PRO A 151 -10.76 -18.59 -0.20
CA PRO A 151 -11.86 -18.73 -1.16
C PRO A 151 -11.44 -19.55 -2.38
N ASP A 152 -12.41 -20.28 -2.95
CA ASP A 152 -12.18 -21.11 -4.14
C ASP A 152 -11.52 -20.31 -5.27
N GLY A 153 -10.51 -20.92 -5.89
CA GLY A 153 -9.76 -20.31 -6.97
C GLY A 153 -8.73 -19.26 -6.56
N ILE A 154 -8.58 -18.96 -5.27
CA ILE A 154 -7.48 -18.12 -4.77
C ILE A 154 -6.25 -19.00 -4.51
N VAL A 155 -5.13 -18.56 -5.07
CA VAL A 155 -3.82 -19.21 -4.93
C VAL A 155 -2.86 -18.25 -4.25
N THR A 156 -1.97 -18.80 -3.45
CA THR A 156 -0.94 -18.04 -2.75
C THR A 156 0.41 -18.72 -2.88
N THR A 157 1.46 -17.92 -2.95
CA THR A 157 2.85 -18.40 -2.91
C THR A 157 3.67 -17.44 -2.06
N ARG A 158 4.42 -18.00 -1.09
CA ARG A 158 5.37 -17.23 -0.29
C ARG A 158 6.53 -16.76 -1.16
N VAL A 159 6.76 -15.47 -1.25
CA VAL A 159 7.72 -14.84 -2.17
C VAL A 159 8.91 -14.22 -1.46
N LEU A 160 8.75 -13.84 -0.19
CA LEU A 160 9.81 -13.22 0.60
C LEU A 160 9.60 -13.48 2.09
N ASP A 161 10.69 -13.82 2.75
CA ASP A 161 10.84 -13.83 4.21
C ASP A 161 11.65 -12.61 4.62
N GLU A 162 10.96 -11.52 4.99
CA GLU A 162 11.62 -10.28 5.34
C GLU A 162 12.06 -10.28 6.79
N PRO A 163 13.38 -10.20 7.12
CA PRO A 163 13.84 -10.08 8.49
C PRO A 163 13.27 -8.84 9.16
N VAL A 164 12.88 -8.99 10.41
CA VAL A 164 12.48 -7.88 11.27
C VAL A 164 13.72 -7.36 12.00
N GLN A 165 13.82 -6.04 12.10
CA GLN A 165 14.89 -5.33 12.83
C GLN A 165 14.26 -4.43 13.90
N LEU A 166 15.02 -4.19 14.96
CA LEU A 166 14.70 -3.17 15.95
C LEU A 166 15.12 -1.80 15.41
N LEU A 167 14.27 -0.81 15.54
CA LEU A 167 14.53 0.60 15.23
C LEU A 167 14.54 1.41 16.53
N THR A 168 15.62 2.13 16.81
CA THR A 168 15.80 2.91 18.04
C THR A 168 16.37 4.28 17.78
N GLY A 169 16.17 5.20 18.72
CA GLY A 169 16.98 6.41 18.83
C GLY A 169 18.40 6.12 19.35
N PRO A 170 19.35 7.06 19.23
CA PRO A 170 20.74 6.87 19.64
C PRO A 170 20.92 6.68 21.15
N GLY A 171 19.99 7.21 21.97
CA GLY A 171 20.01 7.10 23.43
C GLY A 171 19.50 5.78 23.98
N HIS A 172 18.90 4.91 23.17
CA HIS A 172 18.33 3.65 23.61
C HIS A 172 19.42 2.64 24.00
N ALA A 173 19.20 1.86 25.06
CA ALA A 173 20.20 0.91 25.60
C ALA A 173 20.72 -0.10 24.57
N LEU A 174 19.89 -0.49 23.60
CA LEU A 174 20.26 -1.43 22.53
C LEU A 174 20.80 -0.75 21.27
N ALA A 175 20.87 0.58 21.19
CA ALA A 175 21.25 1.32 19.98
C ALA A 175 22.66 0.99 19.46
N ALA A 176 23.59 0.72 20.37
CA ALA A 176 24.98 0.40 20.05
C ALA A 176 25.22 -1.09 19.79
N ALA A 177 24.22 -1.95 19.97
CA ALA A 177 24.35 -3.38 19.74
C ALA A 177 24.43 -3.68 18.23
N GLY A 178 25.38 -4.50 17.80
CA GLY A 178 25.46 -4.96 16.41
C GLY A 178 24.31 -5.90 16.04
N SER A 179 23.82 -6.66 17.02
CA SER A 179 22.62 -7.50 16.95
C SER A 179 22.14 -7.87 18.35
N VAL A 180 20.86 -8.22 18.48
CA VAL A 180 20.24 -8.71 19.71
C VAL A 180 19.36 -9.92 19.41
N THR A 181 19.08 -10.76 20.41
CA THR A 181 18.07 -11.82 20.27
C THR A 181 16.67 -11.26 20.54
N PRO A 182 15.60 -11.88 20.00
CA PRO A 182 14.24 -11.48 20.35
C PRO A 182 13.98 -11.48 21.86
N ALA A 183 14.51 -12.45 22.60
CA ALA A 183 14.36 -12.52 24.05
C ALA A 183 15.00 -11.32 24.79
N GLN A 184 16.05 -10.72 24.24
CA GLN A 184 16.67 -9.52 24.82
C GLN A 184 15.80 -8.27 24.67
N LEU A 185 14.73 -8.31 23.87
CA LEU A 185 13.75 -7.22 23.80
C LEU A 185 12.78 -7.24 24.98
N ALA A 186 12.72 -8.33 25.74
CA ALA A 186 11.89 -8.41 26.93
C ALA A 186 12.28 -7.32 27.93
N GLY A 187 11.28 -6.59 28.45
CA GLY A 187 11.50 -5.45 29.34
C GLY A 187 11.77 -4.11 28.65
N HIS A 188 11.97 -4.09 27.33
CA HIS A 188 12.01 -2.85 26.54
C HIS A 188 10.63 -2.49 26.00
N ARG A 189 10.37 -1.19 25.86
CA ARG A 189 9.10 -0.66 25.35
C ARG A 189 9.12 -0.64 23.82
N ILE A 190 8.39 -1.58 23.21
CA ILE A 190 8.24 -1.66 21.76
C ILE A 190 6.95 -0.92 21.38
N TRP A 191 7.09 0.23 20.73
CA TRP A 191 5.97 1.10 20.36
C TRP A 191 5.66 1.04 18.85
N MET A 192 4.45 0.63 18.53
CA MET A 192 3.98 0.41 17.15
C MET A 192 2.56 0.98 16.95
N PRO A 193 2.38 2.31 16.94
CA PRO A 193 1.06 2.96 16.91
C PRO A 193 0.29 2.73 15.60
N ALA A 194 0.93 2.19 14.57
CA ALA A 194 0.32 1.90 13.28
C ALA A 194 -0.33 0.51 13.18
N LEU A 195 -0.21 -0.33 14.21
CA LEU A 195 -0.86 -1.64 14.23
C LEU A 195 -2.36 -1.50 14.42
N VAL A 196 -3.13 -2.05 13.49
CA VAL A 196 -4.58 -2.03 13.50
C VAL A 196 -5.10 -3.42 13.84
N PRO A 197 -5.94 -3.57 14.89
CA PRO A 197 -6.50 -4.86 15.28
C PRO A 197 -7.19 -5.59 14.11
N GLY A 198 -7.00 -6.90 14.03
CA GLY A 198 -7.59 -7.74 12.98
C GLY A 198 -6.83 -7.76 11.65
N THR A 199 -5.71 -7.07 11.54
CA THR A 199 -4.84 -7.15 10.36
C THR A 199 -3.81 -8.27 10.49
N GLU A 200 -3.25 -8.70 9.36
CA GLU A 200 -2.17 -9.68 9.31
C GLU A 200 -0.89 -9.20 10.01
N TRP A 201 -0.69 -7.88 10.09
CA TRP A 201 0.41 -7.27 10.82
C TRP A 201 0.25 -7.47 12.33
N THR A 202 -0.94 -7.19 12.85
CA THR A 202 -1.25 -7.41 14.26
C THR A 202 -1.10 -8.88 14.63
N ALA A 203 -1.63 -9.80 13.82
CA ALA A 203 -1.47 -11.23 14.05
C ALA A 203 -0.01 -11.68 14.12
N PHE A 204 0.86 -11.12 13.28
CA PHE A 204 2.29 -11.40 13.32
C PHE A 204 2.95 -10.92 14.61
N TYR A 205 2.72 -9.66 14.99
CA TYR A 205 3.38 -9.07 16.16
C TYR A 205 2.80 -9.58 17.47
N ASP A 206 1.53 -9.97 17.54
CA ASP A 206 0.92 -10.61 18.72
C ASP A 206 1.59 -11.97 18.99
N GLU A 207 1.75 -12.80 17.94
CA GLU A 207 2.40 -14.10 18.10
C GLU A 207 3.90 -13.95 18.38
N PHE A 208 4.56 -12.97 17.75
CA PHE A 208 5.96 -12.65 18.07
C PHE A 208 6.13 -12.20 19.52
N ALA A 209 5.25 -11.33 19.99
CA ALA A 209 5.26 -10.87 21.38
C ALA A 209 5.02 -12.02 22.36
N ALA A 210 4.05 -12.89 22.06
CA ALA A 210 3.77 -14.07 22.88
C ALA A 210 4.96 -15.05 22.93
N ALA A 211 5.59 -15.31 21.79
CA ALA A 211 6.71 -16.25 21.70
C ALA A 211 7.95 -15.83 22.49
N PHE A 212 8.19 -14.53 22.63
CA PHE A 212 9.41 -14.00 23.29
C PHE A 212 9.15 -13.15 24.54
N GLY A 213 7.91 -13.13 25.04
CA GLY A 213 7.54 -12.40 26.26
C GLY A 213 7.65 -10.88 26.13
N LEU A 214 7.32 -10.34 24.94
CA LEU A 214 7.43 -8.91 24.66
C LEU A 214 6.13 -8.18 25.00
N SER A 215 6.24 -6.88 25.27
CA SER A 215 5.10 -5.96 25.37
C SER A 215 5.13 -4.99 24.18
N VAL A 216 4.18 -5.12 23.24
CA VAL A 216 4.03 -4.21 22.10
C VAL A 216 2.95 -3.19 22.41
N GLU A 217 3.33 -1.93 22.52
CA GLU A 217 2.43 -0.82 22.79
C GLU A 217 1.86 -0.31 21.47
N VAL A 218 0.54 -0.46 21.28
CA VAL A 218 -0.19 0.00 20.08
C VAL A 218 -0.95 1.30 20.30
N THR A 219 -0.98 1.80 21.56
CA THR A 219 -1.70 3.01 21.94
C THR A 219 -0.94 4.27 21.53
N GLY A 220 -1.67 5.29 21.16
CA GLY A 220 -1.15 6.58 20.75
C GLY A 220 -1.61 7.00 19.37
N PRO A 221 -1.49 8.28 19.05
CA PRO A 221 -1.91 8.80 17.74
C PRO A 221 -0.91 8.35 16.65
N ASN A 222 -1.46 7.79 15.58
CA ASN A 222 -0.70 7.48 14.37
C ASN A 222 -0.71 8.68 13.41
N PHE A 223 0.29 9.53 13.49
CA PHE A 223 0.48 10.66 12.57
C PHE A 223 1.35 10.30 11.35
N GLY A 224 1.62 9.01 11.13
CA GLY A 224 2.47 8.56 10.04
C GLY A 224 3.91 8.28 10.45
N THR A 225 4.74 8.03 9.45
CA THR A 225 6.11 7.55 9.67
C THR A 225 7.04 8.62 10.22
N GLU A 226 6.97 9.85 9.71
CA GLU A 226 7.89 10.92 10.10
C GLU A 226 7.77 11.27 11.59
N PRO A 227 6.57 11.50 12.16
CA PRO A 227 6.41 11.71 13.60
C PRO A 227 6.82 10.52 14.47
N LEU A 228 6.62 9.27 13.99
CA LEU A 228 7.13 8.09 14.69
C LEU A 228 8.66 8.14 14.80
N LEU A 229 9.36 8.47 13.71
CA LEU A 229 10.82 8.53 13.68
C LEU A 229 11.36 9.66 14.57
N ASP A 230 10.67 10.80 14.64
CA ASP A 230 11.02 11.93 15.52
C ASP A 230 10.91 11.54 16.99
N VAL A 231 9.82 10.90 17.40
CA VAL A 231 9.62 10.40 18.76
C VAL A 231 10.69 9.38 19.13
N LEU A 232 11.02 8.43 18.25
CA LEU A 232 12.07 7.44 18.49
C LEU A 232 13.45 8.10 18.60
N ALA A 233 13.77 9.07 17.76
CA ALA A 233 15.06 9.78 17.79
C ALA A 233 15.29 10.51 19.12
N GLY A 234 14.24 11.09 19.70
CA GLY A 234 14.30 11.79 20.98
C GLY A 234 14.18 10.90 22.23
N SER A 235 13.93 9.58 22.06
CA SER A 235 13.67 8.67 23.20
C SER A 235 14.86 7.77 23.51
N SER A 236 15.14 7.59 24.79
CA SER A 236 16.05 6.56 25.31
C SER A 236 15.35 5.27 25.71
N GLU A 237 14.01 5.24 25.72
CA GLU A 237 13.21 4.11 26.21
C GLU A 237 12.42 3.39 25.13
N LEU A 238 12.00 4.14 24.10
CA LEU A 238 11.13 3.60 23.04
C LEU A 238 11.96 3.01 21.90
N ALA A 239 11.50 1.85 21.44
CA ALA A 239 11.96 1.23 20.22
C ALA A 239 10.75 0.86 19.34
N SER A 240 10.96 0.55 18.08
CA SER A 240 9.94 0.02 17.17
C SER A 240 10.49 -1.17 16.39
N LEU A 241 9.61 -1.90 15.70
CA LEU A 241 10.00 -3.00 14.82
C LEU A 241 9.73 -2.63 13.37
N VAL A 242 10.68 -2.92 12.49
CA VAL A 242 10.59 -2.61 11.05
C VAL A 242 11.16 -3.76 10.23
N GLY A 243 10.66 -3.93 9.01
CA GLY A 243 11.26 -4.86 8.06
C GLY A 243 12.65 -4.38 7.62
N GLU A 244 13.57 -5.30 7.38
CA GLU A 244 14.93 -4.99 6.91
C GLU A 244 14.94 -4.16 5.63
N GLN A 245 14.01 -4.45 4.72
CA GLN A 245 13.88 -3.77 3.43
C GLN A 245 12.91 -2.58 3.45
N THR A 246 12.29 -2.28 4.60
CA THR A 246 11.42 -1.12 4.73
C THR A 246 12.21 0.16 4.50
N HIS A 247 11.84 0.91 3.48
CA HIS A 247 12.49 2.16 3.11
C HIS A 247 12.01 3.31 4.01
N LEU A 248 12.85 3.69 4.95
CA LEU A 248 12.64 4.83 5.84
C LEU A 248 13.66 5.91 5.53
N VAL A 249 13.20 7.13 5.40
CA VAL A 249 14.03 8.32 5.22
C VAL A 249 13.83 9.22 6.44
N TRP A 250 14.92 9.66 7.03
CA TRP A 250 14.91 10.58 8.17
C TRP A 250 16.02 11.61 8.07
N PRO A 251 15.88 12.79 8.71
CA PRO A 251 16.93 13.79 8.79
C PRO A 251 18.20 13.23 9.43
N ALA A 252 19.35 13.63 8.96
CA ALA A 252 20.65 13.14 9.46
C ALA A 252 20.84 13.35 10.98
N GLY A 253 20.21 14.40 11.54
CA GLY A 253 20.26 14.69 12.97
C GLY A 253 19.48 13.71 13.87
N PHE A 254 18.63 12.85 13.33
CA PHE A 254 17.89 11.87 14.12
C PHE A 254 18.76 10.71 14.61
N ASP A 255 19.82 10.39 13.88
CA ASP A 255 20.80 9.34 14.23
C ASP A 255 20.17 7.99 14.64
N LEU A 256 19.04 7.62 13.98
CA LEU A 256 18.33 6.38 14.26
C LEU A 256 19.19 5.16 13.93
N ARG A 257 19.02 4.12 14.72
CA ARG A 257 19.76 2.86 14.60
C ARG A 257 18.83 1.71 14.25
N ARG A 258 19.24 0.91 13.27
CA ARG A 258 18.65 -0.40 12.97
C ARG A 258 19.52 -1.49 13.56
N VAL A 259 18.94 -2.23 14.50
CA VAL A 259 19.63 -3.33 15.20
C VAL A 259 19.07 -4.65 14.70
N ARG A 260 19.93 -5.55 14.22
CA ARG A 260 19.50 -6.84 13.69
C ARG A 260 18.99 -7.75 14.81
N LEU A 261 17.94 -8.52 14.53
CA LEU A 261 17.50 -9.60 15.39
C LEU A 261 18.12 -10.93 14.91
N ARG A 262 18.57 -11.77 15.85
CA ARG A 262 19.21 -13.06 15.57
C ARG A 262 18.89 -14.10 16.65
N ASP A 263 19.07 -15.34 16.35
CA ASP A 263 18.98 -16.48 17.28
C ASP A 263 17.66 -16.53 18.08
N PRO A 264 16.51 -16.67 17.39
CA PRO A 264 16.28 -16.80 15.96
C PRO A 264 16.11 -15.45 15.25
N VAL A 265 16.23 -15.43 13.92
CA VAL A 265 15.87 -14.28 13.08
C VAL A 265 14.37 -14.28 12.83
N PRO A 266 13.59 -13.33 13.38
CA PRO A 266 12.17 -13.25 13.05
C PRO A 266 11.99 -12.73 11.61
N VAL A 267 11.16 -13.41 10.83
CA VAL A 267 10.89 -13.02 9.45
C VAL A 267 9.40 -12.84 9.20
N TYR A 268 9.03 -11.72 8.57
CA TYR A 268 7.67 -11.46 8.13
C TYR A 268 7.42 -12.15 6.79
N PRO A 269 6.39 -13.03 6.69
CA PRO A 269 6.17 -13.87 5.52
C PRO A 269 5.32 -13.14 4.47
N HIS A 270 5.95 -12.56 3.46
CA HIS A 270 5.23 -11.98 2.33
C HIS A 270 4.86 -13.04 1.30
N SER A 271 3.58 -13.13 0.97
CA SER A 271 3.05 -13.98 -0.10
C SER A 271 2.44 -13.14 -1.20
N LEU A 272 2.53 -13.63 -2.43
CA LEU A 272 1.73 -13.17 -3.55
C LEU A 272 0.43 -13.96 -3.56
N ILE A 273 -0.70 -13.28 -3.68
CA ILE A 273 -2.05 -13.83 -3.77
C ILE A 273 -2.61 -13.49 -5.15
N TRP A 274 -3.18 -14.45 -5.85
CA TRP A 274 -3.84 -14.24 -7.14
C TRP A 274 -4.95 -15.26 -7.37
N ARG A 275 -5.78 -15.05 -8.41
CA ARG A 275 -6.80 -16.00 -8.83
C ARG A 275 -6.21 -16.99 -9.85
N ALA A 276 -6.38 -18.29 -9.63
CA ALA A 276 -5.83 -19.36 -10.47
C ALA A 276 -6.21 -19.20 -11.97
N GLY A 277 -7.45 -18.77 -12.25
CA GLY A 277 -7.93 -18.54 -13.62
C GLY A 277 -7.59 -17.15 -14.20
N ASN A 278 -6.72 -16.35 -13.56
CA ASN A 278 -6.33 -15.06 -14.11
C ASN A 278 -5.38 -15.25 -15.30
N ALA A 279 -5.85 -14.90 -16.49
CA ALA A 279 -5.12 -15.05 -17.75
C ALA A 279 -4.27 -13.81 -18.13
N HIS A 280 -4.02 -12.87 -17.20
CA HIS A 280 -3.18 -11.71 -17.49
C HIS A 280 -1.74 -12.15 -17.76
N PRO A 281 -1.16 -11.90 -18.96
CA PRO A 281 0.15 -12.44 -19.34
C PRO A 281 1.26 -12.00 -18.38
N ALA A 282 1.27 -10.73 -17.99
CA ALA A 282 2.27 -10.18 -17.08
C ALA A 282 2.18 -10.74 -15.64
N LEU A 283 1.09 -11.40 -15.24
CA LEU A 283 1.02 -12.09 -13.95
C LEU A 283 1.95 -13.30 -13.91
N GLY A 284 2.02 -14.05 -15.02
CA GLY A 284 3.01 -15.13 -15.17
C GLY A 284 4.43 -14.61 -15.06
N GLU A 285 4.75 -13.56 -15.82
CA GLU A 285 6.07 -12.92 -15.81
C GLU A 285 6.46 -12.39 -14.41
N LEU A 286 5.50 -11.79 -13.67
CA LEU A 286 5.72 -11.33 -12.29
C LEU A 286 6.07 -12.53 -11.39
N ARG A 287 5.33 -13.63 -11.47
CA ARG A 287 5.56 -14.82 -10.65
C ARG A 287 6.93 -15.43 -10.93
N ASP A 288 7.31 -15.52 -12.20
CA ASP A 288 8.61 -16.05 -12.63
C ASP A 288 9.76 -15.16 -12.15
N HIS A 289 9.59 -13.82 -12.25
CA HIS A 289 10.55 -12.85 -11.72
C HIS A 289 10.74 -13.01 -10.22
N LEU A 290 9.64 -13.11 -9.45
CA LEU A 290 9.69 -13.29 -8.00
C LEU A 290 10.34 -14.61 -7.61
N ALA A 291 10.08 -15.70 -8.34
CA ALA A 291 10.72 -16.99 -8.12
C ALA A 291 12.22 -16.94 -8.39
N ALA A 292 12.64 -16.27 -9.47
CA ALA A 292 14.04 -16.13 -9.85
C ALA A 292 14.86 -15.23 -8.91
N THR A 293 14.19 -14.24 -8.29
CA THR A 293 14.85 -13.26 -7.39
C THR A 293 14.71 -13.61 -5.91
N ARG A 294 13.98 -14.69 -5.58
CA ARG A 294 13.81 -15.11 -4.19
C ARG A 294 15.15 -15.49 -3.58
N PRO A 295 15.55 -14.88 -2.45
CA PRO A 295 16.77 -15.25 -1.76
C PRO A 295 16.73 -16.71 -1.31
N ASP A 296 17.78 -17.47 -1.59
CA ASP A 296 17.95 -18.81 -1.06
C ASP A 296 18.32 -18.72 0.43
N ARG A 297 17.32 -18.57 1.28
CA ARG A 297 17.50 -18.58 2.74
C ARG A 297 17.34 -20.01 3.25
N ARG A 298 18.42 -20.55 3.78
CA ARG A 298 18.35 -21.81 4.51
C ARG A 298 17.53 -21.55 5.79
N ASP A 299 16.52 -22.39 6.05
CA ASP A 299 15.56 -22.29 7.16
C ASP A 299 16.18 -22.37 8.57
N ALA A 300 17.48 -22.65 8.69
CA ALA A 300 18.15 -22.78 9.97
C ALA A 300 18.23 -21.46 10.71
N GLY A 301 17.53 -21.37 11.87
CA GLY A 301 17.57 -20.23 12.77
C GLY A 301 16.59 -19.11 12.45
N LEU A 302 15.60 -19.34 11.58
CA LEU A 302 14.48 -18.41 11.35
C LEU A 302 13.35 -18.69 12.37
N TRP A 303 12.64 -17.64 12.74
CA TRP A 303 11.36 -17.73 13.42
C TRP A 303 10.26 -17.16 12.53
N THR A 304 9.18 -17.89 12.43
CA THR A 304 7.94 -17.47 11.76
C THR A 304 6.76 -17.81 12.64
N PRO A 305 5.63 -17.07 12.54
CA PRO A 305 4.39 -17.47 13.18
C PRO A 305 3.94 -18.87 12.77
N GLU A 306 3.20 -19.56 13.64
CA GLU A 306 2.72 -20.93 13.35
C GLU A 306 1.86 -20.98 12.08
N TRP A 307 0.99 -19.97 11.88
CA TRP A 307 0.15 -19.88 10.69
C TRP A 307 0.94 -19.70 9.37
N ALA A 308 2.19 -19.27 9.42
CA ALA A 308 3.02 -19.07 8.24
C ALA A 308 3.78 -20.35 7.79
N GLY A 309 3.75 -21.39 8.61
CA GLY A 309 4.36 -22.70 8.32
C GLY A 309 3.38 -23.76 7.82
N ALA A 310 2.10 -23.42 7.66
CA ALA A 310 1.03 -24.33 7.29
C ALA A 310 0.78 -24.38 5.77
#